data_b6e8ada9009602a1d7e8b172fbc9ebda
#
_entry.id   b6e8ada9009602a1d7e8b172fbc9ebda
#
_cell.length_a   1.000
_cell.length_b   1.000
_cell.length_c   1.000
_cell.angle_alpha   90.00
_cell.angle_beta   90.00
_cell.angle_gamma   90.00
#
_symmetry.space_group_name_H-M   'P 1'
#
loop_
_entity.id
_entity.type
_entity.pdbx_description
1 polymer ?
#
loop_
_entity_poly.entity_id
_entity_poly.type
_entity_poly.pdbx_seq_one_letter_code
_entity_poly.pdbx_strand_id
1 'polypeptide(L)'
;MENFLSESNELIRINEKINKGIKIFQKDKEKNIIKTLSYISTINKSKKKCNSLIGKLMKNFKISFNEEKCNIEFNNYYFNGIYIPKDLEYENISSNTIKIFWKIDNFNIENLDKNKIKFKVEIKKGNSNEKFINVYEGNNYNCVITDLNKNTIYEIRICCIYNDLVSEWSEIFKVKTDFISESKILNKEDKQKLYNWLNPLANGKNIYLKLIYRRGNDMSYKTFHSKCDNKGPTVVICKAKNEKFGGFTNINWESSDNTITKFEDGPFVFSINKNKKFDYNNKKAWSIYLYKDHGPDFNWDFVFNSGNGMRTCVCFTKNNQYGYAYSSEPITGDGSSANIEVEEVEVFKFKIISE
;
A
#
# COMPACT_ATOMS: atom_id res chain seq x y z
N MET A 1 -25.95 4.12 10.72
CA MET A 1 -25.96 2.87 11.51
C MET A 1 -27.09 2.87 12.53
N GLU A 2 -27.26 3.89 13.37
CA GLU A 2 -28.36 3.96 14.36
C GLU A 2 -29.75 3.89 13.76
N ASN A 3 -30.02 4.57 12.64
CA ASN A 3 -31.31 4.47 11.93
C ASN A 3 -31.60 3.07 11.39
N PHE A 4 -30.57 2.36 10.89
CA PHE A 4 -30.69 1.00 10.36
C PHE A 4 -30.99 -0.01 11.47
N LEU A 5 -30.33 0.11 12.62
CA LEU A 5 -30.59 -0.70 13.81
C LEU A 5 -32.00 -0.45 14.37
N SER A 6 -32.45 0.81 14.34
CA SER A 6 -33.81 1.19 14.75
C SER A 6 -34.87 0.56 13.84
N GLU A 7 -34.68 0.62 12.52
CA GLU A 7 -35.59 0.04 11.53
C GLU A 7 -35.58 -1.48 11.55
N SER A 8 -34.43 -2.09 11.75
CA SER A 8 -34.28 -3.55 11.93
C SER A 8 -34.99 -4.03 13.19
N ASN A 9 -34.84 -3.31 14.30
CA ASN A 9 -35.55 -3.63 15.55
C ASN A 9 -37.08 -3.48 15.43
N GLU A 10 -37.53 -2.51 14.65
CA GLU A 10 -38.96 -2.34 14.37
C GLU A 10 -39.51 -3.48 13.51
N LEU A 11 -38.77 -3.96 12.53
CA LEU A 11 -39.11 -5.13 11.72
C LEU A 11 -39.17 -6.41 12.56
N ILE A 12 -38.24 -6.62 13.49
CA ILE A 12 -38.27 -7.75 14.43
C ILE A 12 -39.51 -7.66 15.29
N ARG A 13 -39.85 -6.50 15.83
CA ARG A 13 -41.10 -6.32 16.61
C ARG A 13 -42.37 -6.54 15.80
N ILE A 14 -42.37 -6.14 14.53
CA ILE A 14 -43.50 -6.40 13.61
C ILE A 14 -43.61 -7.90 13.35
N ASN A 15 -42.53 -8.63 13.12
CA ASN A 15 -42.49 -10.05 12.92
C ASN A 15 -42.98 -10.82 14.16
N GLU A 16 -42.56 -10.43 15.37
CA GLU A 16 -43.05 -11.00 16.62
C GLU A 16 -44.56 -10.80 16.80
N LYS A 17 -45.08 -9.59 16.45
CA LYS A 17 -46.52 -9.32 16.48
C LYS A 17 -47.31 -10.15 15.45
N ILE A 18 -46.75 -10.31 14.24
CA ILE A 18 -47.33 -11.15 13.19
C ILE A 18 -47.41 -12.62 13.66
N ASN A 19 -46.31 -13.17 14.19
CA ASN A 19 -46.24 -14.55 14.67
C ASN A 19 -47.17 -14.78 15.86
N LYS A 20 -47.32 -13.79 16.74
CA LYS A 20 -48.29 -13.84 17.83
C LYS A 20 -49.72 -13.80 17.32
N GLY A 21 -49.99 -12.98 16.30
CA GLY A 21 -51.29 -12.92 15.61
C GLY A 21 -51.65 -14.24 14.91
N ILE A 22 -50.68 -14.87 14.24
CA ILE A 22 -50.86 -16.16 13.58
C ILE A 22 -51.16 -17.25 14.58
N LYS A 23 -50.49 -17.33 15.74
CA LYS A 23 -50.77 -18.26 16.82
C LYS A 23 -52.16 -18.08 17.40
N ILE A 24 -52.65 -16.85 17.51
CA ILE A 24 -54.02 -16.54 17.95
C ILE A 24 -55.05 -16.94 16.89
N PHE A 25 -54.75 -16.70 15.61
CA PHE A 25 -55.59 -17.10 14.47
C PHE A 25 -55.77 -18.61 14.37
N GLN A 26 -54.71 -19.38 14.60
CA GLN A 26 -54.75 -20.84 14.61
C GLN A 26 -55.60 -21.40 15.76
N LYS A 27 -55.81 -20.62 16.80
CA LYS A 27 -56.56 -21.03 17.98
C LYS A 27 -58.05 -20.69 17.90
N ASP A 28 -58.45 -19.74 17.02
CA ASP A 28 -59.85 -19.22 17.00
C ASP A 28 -60.23 -18.82 15.56
N LYS A 29 -60.64 -19.87 14.77
CA LYS A 29 -60.80 -19.75 13.29
C LYS A 29 -61.86 -18.76 12.81
N GLU A 30 -62.83 -18.33 13.60
CA GLU A 30 -63.95 -17.53 13.11
C GLU A 30 -63.99 -16.06 13.55
N LYS A 31 -63.33 -15.69 14.62
CA LYS A 31 -63.41 -14.32 15.18
C LYS A 31 -62.31 -13.31 14.78
N ASN A 32 -61.36 -13.71 13.97
CA ASN A 32 -60.09 -12.94 13.83
C ASN A 32 -59.80 -12.35 12.46
N ILE A 33 -60.69 -12.45 11.46
CA ILE A 33 -60.47 -11.86 10.12
C ILE A 33 -60.21 -10.35 10.23
N ILE A 34 -60.96 -9.61 11.08
CA ILE A 34 -60.81 -8.19 11.29
C ILE A 34 -59.43 -7.83 11.89
N LYS A 35 -58.93 -8.62 12.84
CA LYS A 35 -57.61 -8.44 13.41
C LYS A 35 -56.51 -8.71 12.41
N THR A 36 -56.64 -9.75 11.60
CA THR A 36 -55.68 -10.08 10.53
C THR A 36 -55.64 -8.99 9.48
N LEU A 37 -56.78 -8.44 9.05
CA LEU A 37 -56.84 -7.31 8.14
C LEU A 37 -56.24 -6.05 8.74
N SER A 38 -56.40 -5.82 10.05
CA SER A 38 -55.76 -4.69 10.75
C SER A 38 -54.22 -4.83 10.80
N TYR A 39 -53.68 -6.04 10.97
CA TYR A 39 -52.25 -6.32 10.90
C TYR A 39 -51.70 -6.11 9.48
N ILE A 40 -52.42 -6.59 8.46
CA ILE A 40 -52.08 -6.39 7.05
C ILE A 40 -52.10 -4.89 6.72
N SER A 41 -53.07 -4.15 7.24
CA SER A 41 -53.12 -2.68 7.09
C SER A 41 -51.94 -1.99 7.76
N THR A 42 -51.50 -2.44 8.93
CA THR A 42 -50.35 -1.92 9.65
C THR A 42 -49.05 -2.20 8.89
N ILE A 43 -48.90 -3.40 8.32
CA ILE A 43 -47.77 -3.77 7.44
C ILE A 43 -47.78 -2.88 6.19
N ASN A 44 -48.92 -2.64 5.58
CA ASN A 44 -49.04 -1.82 4.39
C ASN A 44 -48.78 -0.33 4.69
N LYS A 45 -49.12 0.19 5.88
CA LYS A 45 -48.77 1.54 6.34
C LYS A 45 -47.29 1.68 6.60
N SER A 46 -46.67 0.70 7.23
CA SER A 46 -45.20 0.67 7.44
C SER A 46 -44.47 0.60 6.11
N LYS A 47 -45.01 -0.16 5.12
CA LYS A 47 -44.51 -0.26 3.75
C LYS A 47 -44.45 1.12 3.04
N LYS A 48 -45.42 2.00 3.29
CA LYS A 48 -45.40 3.36 2.73
C LYS A 48 -44.34 4.27 3.32
N LYS A 49 -43.94 4.03 4.58
CA LYS A 49 -43.00 4.89 5.32
C LYS A 49 -41.53 4.56 5.01
N CYS A 50 -41.23 3.36 4.49
CA CYS A 50 -39.90 2.88 4.23
C CYS A 50 -39.64 2.57 2.74
N ASN A 51 -40.02 3.46 1.85
CA ASN A 51 -40.21 3.21 0.40
C ASN A 51 -38.95 2.89 -0.42
N SER A 52 -37.72 3.00 0.10
CA SER A 52 -36.54 2.63 -0.68
C SER A 52 -35.85 1.34 -0.17
N LEU A 53 -35.72 1.19 1.12
CA LEU A 53 -35.01 0.04 1.71
C LEU A 53 -35.93 -1.17 1.86
N ILE A 54 -37.14 -0.97 2.39
CA ILE A 54 -38.14 -2.03 2.58
C ILE A 54 -38.64 -2.57 1.23
N GLY A 55 -38.78 -1.72 0.22
CA GLY A 55 -39.12 -2.16 -1.14
C GLY A 55 -38.12 -3.16 -1.72
N LYS A 56 -36.83 -2.99 -1.46
CA LYS A 56 -35.76 -3.93 -1.83
C LYS A 56 -35.78 -5.19 -0.97
N LEU A 57 -35.97 -5.03 0.33
CA LEU A 57 -36.08 -6.16 1.27
C LEU A 57 -37.32 -7.01 0.99
N MET A 58 -38.48 -6.39 0.71
CA MET A 58 -39.73 -7.08 0.47
C MET A 58 -39.78 -7.85 -0.88
N LYS A 59 -38.95 -7.50 -1.87
CA LYS A 59 -38.75 -8.35 -3.07
C LYS A 59 -38.17 -9.73 -2.74
N ASN A 60 -37.60 -9.88 -1.58
CA ASN A 60 -36.90 -11.09 -1.13
C ASN A 60 -37.75 -11.92 -0.17
N PHE A 61 -38.98 -11.51 0.12
CA PHE A 61 -39.93 -12.30 0.89
C PHE A 61 -40.79 -13.13 -0.06
N LYS A 62 -40.64 -14.44 -0.06
CA LYS A 62 -41.66 -15.38 -0.57
C LYS A 62 -42.68 -15.64 0.53
N ILE A 63 -43.86 -15.04 0.41
CA ILE A 63 -44.98 -15.34 1.27
C ILE A 63 -45.81 -16.36 0.52
N SER A 64 -45.81 -17.61 0.98
CA SER A 64 -46.69 -18.67 0.50
C SER A 64 -47.78 -18.92 1.52
N PHE A 65 -49.02 -18.86 1.09
CA PHE A 65 -50.15 -19.25 1.88
C PHE A 65 -50.53 -20.65 1.45
N ASN A 66 -50.45 -21.59 2.36
CA ASN A 66 -51.07 -22.92 2.18
C ASN A 66 -52.28 -22.98 3.10
N GLU A 67 -53.32 -23.74 2.76
CA GLU A 67 -54.61 -23.78 3.47
C GLU A 67 -54.49 -24.02 4.99
N GLU A 68 -53.36 -24.52 5.46
CA GLU A 68 -53.11 -24.81 6.86
C GLU A 68 -51.94 -24.07 7.54
N LYS A 69 -51.04 -23.40 6.79
CA LYS A 69 -49.87 -22.70 7.35
C LYS A 69 -49.49 -21.49 6.52
N CYS A 70 -49.30 -20.34 7.18
CA CYS A 70 -48.62 -19.20 6.60
C CYS A 70 -47.11 -19.37 6.85
N ASN A 71 -46.37 -19.69 5.80
CA ASN A 71 -44.91 -19.75 5.87
C ASN A 71 -44.35 -18.46 5.33
N ILE A 72 -43.69 -17.67 6.20
CA ILE A 72 -42.88 -16.57 5.82
C ILE A 72 -41.45 -17.08 5.79
N GLU A 73 -40.99 -17.46 4.61
CA GLU A 73 -39.57 -17.75 4.41
C GLU A 73 -38.81 -16.43 4.30
N PHE A 74 -38.14 -16.07 5.37
CA PHE A 74 -37.06 -15.09 5.28
C PHE A 74 -35.92 -15.76 4.50
N ASN A 75 -35.57 -15.20 3.40
CA ASN A 75 -34.31 -15.54 2.78
C ASN A 75 -33.23 -15.03 3.76
N ASN A 76 -32.81 -15.88 4.70
CA ASN A 76 -31.84 -15.60 5.76
C ASN A 76 -30.52 -15.01 5.24
N TYR A 77 -30.30 -15.09 3.92
CA TYR A 77 -29.16 -14.53 3.23
C TYR A 77 -29.11 -12.99 3.24
N TYR A 78 -30.24 -12.32 3.50
CA TYR A 78 -30.32 -10.87 3.42
C TYR A 78 -30.31 -10.13 4.76
N PHE A 79 -30.47 -10.87 5.85
CA PHE A 79 -30.57 -10.26 7.19
C PHE A 79 -29.25 -10.27 7.98
N ASN A 80 -28.30 -11.11 7.61
CA ASN A 80 -26.99 -11.16 8.28
C ASN A 80 -25.98 -10.33 7.52
N GLY A 81 -26.13 -9.01 7.56
CA GLY A 81 -25.21 -8.01 7.05
C GLY A 81 -24.37 -8.52 5.89
N ILE A 82 -24.88 -8.40 4.67
CA ILE A 82 -24.26 -8.93 3.46
C ILE A 82 -22.78 -8.69 3.54
N TYR A 83 -22.06 -9.72 3.53
CA TYR A 83 -20.62 -9.93 3.36
C TYR A 83 -19.84 -8.65 3.05
N ILE A 84 -19.69 -7.75 4.02
CA ILE A 84 -18.82 -6.59 3.91
C ILE A 84 -17.39 -7.11 3.82
N PRO A 85 -16.65 -6.79 2.75
CA PRO A 85 -15.26 -7.16 2.66
C PRO A 85 -14.45 -6.59 3.82
N LYS A 86 -13.60 -7.42 4.41
CA LYS A 86 -12.78 -7.09 5.56
C LYS A 86 -11.37 -7.69 5.43
N ASP A 87 -10.53 -7.51 6.45
CA ASP A 87 -9.14 -7.96 6.44
C ASP A 87 -8.41 -7.52 5.16
N LEU A 88 -8.52 -6.21 4.86
CA LEU A 88 -7.90 -5.64 3.68
C LEU A 88 -6.38 -5.56 3.90
N GLU A 89 -5.65 -6.12 2.95
CA GLU A 89 -4.20 -6.09 2.91
C GLU A 89 -3.73 -5.55 1.55
N TYR A 90 -2.51 -5.06 1.46
CA TYR A 90 -1.93 -4.65 0.19
C TYR A 90 -0.43 -4.92 0.10
N GLU A 91 0.04 -5.04 -1.13
CA GLU A 91 1.46 -5.05 -1.48
C GLU A 91 1.75 -4.04 -2.60
N ASN A 92 2.89 -3.38 -2.52
CA ASN A 92 3.39 -2.56 -3.62
C ASN A 92 4.08 -3.46 -4.64
N ILE A 93 3.49 -3.60 -5.84
CA ILE A 93 4.11 -4.32 -6.97
C ILE A 93 5.17 -3.43 -7.62
N SER A 94 4.87 -2.14 -7.74
CA SER A 94 5.80 -1.12 -8.20
C SER A 94 5.48 0.22 -7.54
N SER A 95 6.22 1.28 -7.90
CA SER A 95 5.97 2.61 -7.35
C SER A 95 4.64 3.24 -7.75
N ASN A 96 3.94 2.69 -8.73
CA ASN A 96 2.64 3.18 -9.23
C ASN A 96 1.61 2.08 -9.37
N THR A 97 1.88 0.90 -8.83
CA THR A 97 1.01 -0.28 -8.92
C THR A 97 0.94 -0.97 -7.57
N ILE A 98 -0.26 -1.19 -7.09
CA ILE A 98 -0.52 -1.94 -5.88
C ILE A 98 -1.42 -3.14 -6.19
N LYS A 99 -1.30 -4.18 -5.40
CA LYS A 99 -2.25 -5.28 -5.35
C LYS A 99 -2.92 -5.28 -3.99
N ILE A 100 -4.21 -5.35 -3.97
CA ILE A 100 -5.01 -5.42 -2.74
C ILE A 100 -5.68 -6.77 -2.64
N PHE A 101 -5.89 -7.20 -1.40
CA PHE A 101 -6.52 -8.46 -1.04
C PHE A 101 -7.58 -8.18 0.01
N TRP A 102 -8.62 -9.01 0.04
CA TRP A 102 -9.67 -8.94 1.04
C TRP A 102 -10.24 -10.30 1.33
N LYS A 103 -10.97 -10.39 2.42
CA LYS A 103 -11.74 -11.56 2.81
C LYS A 103 -13.20 -11.18 3.04
N ILE A 104 -14.06 -12.15 3.02
CA ILE A 104 -15.44 -12.06 3.51
C ILE A 104 -15.63 -13.13 4.58
N ASP A 105 -16.49 -12.88 5.55
CA ASP A 105 -16.78 -13.88 6.58
C ASP A 105 -17.37 -15.16 5.98
N ASN A 106 -16.82 -16.28 6.39
CA ASN A 106 -17.29 -17.59 5.96
C ASN A 106 -18.64 -18.03 6.59
N PHE A 107 -19.27 -17.17 7.39
CA PHE A 107 -20.55 -17.50 8.01
C PHE A 107 -21.64 -17.60 6.94
N ASN A 108 -21.98 -18.83 6.56
CA ASN A 108 -23.05 -19.21 5.60
C ASN A 108 -22.72 -19.13 4.09
N ILE A 109 -21.46 -19.14 3.66
CA ILE A 109 -21.12 -19.24 2.22
C ILE A 109 -21.46 -20.62 1.63
N GLU A 110 -21.65 -21.63 2.46
CA GLU A 110 -21.89 -23.04 2.00
C GLU A 110 -23.08 -23.19 1.06
N ASN A 111 -24.06 -22.30 1.16
CA ASN A 111 -25.26 -22.31 0.34
C ASN A 111 -25.32 -21.26 -0.76
N LEU A 112 -24.26 -20.44 -0.91
CA LEU A 112 -24.19 -19.42 -1.97
C LEU A 112 -23.44 -19.95 -3.20
N ASP A 113 -23.98 -19.63 -4.37
CA ASP A 113 -23.25 -19.82 -5.62
C ASP A 113 -22.09 -18.80 -5.67
N LYS A 114 -20.89 -19.26 -5.33
CA LYS A 114 -19.67 -18.43 -5.31
C LYS A 114 -19.39 -17.72 -6.64
N ASN A 115 -19.88 -18.30 -7.76
CA ASN A 115 -19.70 -17.71 -9.09
C ASN A 115 -20.54 -16.45 -9.29
N LYS A 116 -21.54 -16.21 -8.46
CA LYS A 116 -22.40 -15.02 -8.51
C LYS A 116 -21.94 -13.90 -7.57
N ILE A 117 -20.91 -14.17 -6.76
CA ILE A 117 -20.32 -13.13 -5.91
C ILE A 117 -19.38 -12.29 -6.75
N LYS A 118 -19.61 -10.99 -6.77
CA LYS A 118 -18.72 -9.98 -7.37
C LYS A 118 -18.29 -8.97 -6.32
N PHE A 119 -17.18 -8.36 -6.55
CA PHE A 119 -16.67 -7.27 -5.74
C PHE A 119 -16.50 -6.02 -6.58
N LYS A 120 -16.83 -4.88 -6.02
CA LYS A 120 -16.56 -3.59 -6.59
C LYS A 120 -15.56 -2.86 -5.71
N VAL A 121 -14.47 -2.39 -6.32
CA VAL A 121 -13.42 -1.64 -5.63
C VAL A 121 -13.43 -0.21 -6.13
N GLU A 122 -13.47 0.71 -5.21
CA GLU A 122 -13.36 2.14 -5.51
C GLU A 122 -12.17 2.75 -4.79
N ILE A 123 -11.54 3.71 -5.45
CA ILE A 123 -10.35 4.42 -4.98
C ILE A 123 -10.52 5.93 -5.14
N LYS A 124 -9.90 6.68 -4.25
CA LYS A 124 -9.63 8.11 -4.44
C LYS A 124 -8.26 8.47 -3.86
N LYS A 125 -7.69 9.60 -4.29
CA LYS A 125 -6.49 10.16 -3.67
C LYS A 125 -6.80 10.56 -2.23
N GLY A 126 -5.96 10.15 -1.29
CA GLY A 126 -6.17 10.42 0.13
C GLY A 126 -6.09 11.91 0.44
N ASN A 127 -6.89 12.33 1.41
CA ASN A 127 -7.01 13.74 1.82
C ASN A 127 -7.47 14.70 0.70
N SER A 128 -8.03 14.18 -0.40
CA SER A 128 -8.61 14.99 -1.46
C SER A 128 -10.14 15.05 -1.35
N ASN A 129 -10.73 16.12 -1.89
CA ASN A 129 -12.19 16.24 -2.04
C ASN A 129 -12.70 15.49 -3.29
N GLU A 130 -11.85 14.72 -3.95
CA GLU A 130 -12.21 13.91 -5.11
C GLU A 130 -13.25 12.84 -4.75
N LYS A 131 -14.08 12.50 -5.72
CA LYS A 131 -15.02 11.39 -5.57
C LYS A 131 -14.27 10.06 -5.74
N PHE A 132 -14.79 9.03 -5.09
CA PHE A 132 -14.34 7.67 -5.34
C PHE A 132 -14.62 7.27 -6.80
N ILE A 133 -13.65 6.67 -7.45
CA ILE A 133 -13.75 6.12 -8.81
C ILE A 133 -13.68 4.60 -8.76
N ASN A 134 -14.47 3.95 -9.62
CA ASN A 134 -14.44 2.49 -9.75
C ASN A 134 -13.17 2.06 -10.50
N VAL A 135 -12.41 1.13 -9.93
CA VAL A 135 -11.16 0.61 -10.52
C VAL A 135 -11.20 -0.90 -10.74
N TYR A 136 -12.17 -1.59 -10.18
CA TYR A 136 -12.33 -3.03 -10.38
C TYR A 136 -13.77 -3.46 -10.12
N GLU A 137 -14.26 -4.38 -10.96
CA GLU A 137 -15.44 -5.17 -10.72
C GLU A 137 -15.20 -6.60 -11.21
N GLY A 138 -15.35 -7.60 -10.34
CA GLY A 138 -15.07 -8.98 -10.68
C GLY A 138 -15.24 -9.93 -9.49
N ASN A 139 -14.93 -11.20 -9.72
CA ASN A 139 -15.20 -12.28 -8.76
C ASN A 139 -13.98 -12.64 -7.90
N ASN A 140 -12.81 -12.12 -8.20
CA ASN A 140 -11.59 -12.42 -7.45
C ASN A 140 -11.56 -11.69 -6.11
N TYR A 141 -10.93 -12.30 -5.12
CA TYR A 141 -10.70 -11.73 -3.78
C TYR A 141 -9.44 -10.85 -3.72
N ASN A 142 -8.99 -10.40 -4.86
CA ASN A 142 -7.89 -9.47 -5.03
C ASN A 142 -8.01 -8.72 -6.35
N CYS A 143 -7.37 -7.57 -6.44
CA CYS A 143 -7.18 -6.89 -7.73
C CYS A 143 -5.86 -6.11 -7.75
N VAL A 144 -5.39 -5.82 -8.97
CA VAL A 144 -4.23 -4.99 -9.23
C VAL A 144 -4.72 -3.63 -9.71
N ILE A 145 -4.22 -2.57 -9.09
CA ILE A 145 -4.53 -1.17 -9.45
C ILE A 145 -3.26 -0.54 -9.97
N THR A 146 -3.29 -0.08 -11.21
CA THR A 146 -2.16 0.52 -11.94
C THR A 146 -2.31 2.04 -12.06
N ASP A 147 -1.30 2.68 -12.62
CA ASP A 147 -1.28 4.10 -13.00
C ASP A 147 -1.50 5.08 -11.83
N LEU A 148 -1.17 4.62 -10.64
CA LEU A 148 -1.22 5.43 -9.44
C LEU A 148 -0.05 6.43 -9.38
N ASN A 149 -0.27 7.56 -8.75
CA ASN A 149 0.82 8.48 -8.43
C ASN A 149 1.76 7.83 -7.41
N LYS A 150 3.06 8.07 -7.58
CA LYS A 150 4.11 7.53 -6.71
C LYS A 150 4.12 8.23 -5.37
N ASN A 151 4.52 7.50 -4.32
CA ASN A 151 4.60 8.03 -2.95
C ASN A 151 3.33 8.77 -2.50
N THR A 152 2.18 8.29 -2.93
CA THR A 152 0.89 8.94 -2.71
C THR A 152 -0.01 8.05 -1.87
N ILE A 153 -0.72 8.66 -0.93
CA ILE A 153 -1.73 7.96 -0.14
C ILE A 153 -3.03 7.89 -0.94
N TYR A 154 -3.64 6.71 -0.94
CA TYR A 154 -4.96 6.47 -1.50
C TYR A 154 -5.90 5.91 -0.45
N GLU A 155 -7.16 6.23 -0.59
CA GLU A 155 -8.27 5.68 0.19
C GLU A 155 -9.05 4.72 -0.69
N ILE A 156 -9.23 3.49 -0.21
CA ILE A 156 -9.88 2.40 -0.93
C ILE A 156 -11.07 1.91 -0.10
N ARG A 157 -12.14 1.57 -0.79
CA ARG A 157 -13.30 0.89 -0.21
C ARG A 157 -13.80 -0.20 -1.14
N ILE A 158 -14.34 -1.25 -0.58
CA ILE A 158 -14.79 -2.43 -1.32
C ILE A 158 -16.20 -2.78 -0.88
N CYS A 159 -17.06 -3.13 -1.82
CA CYS A 159 -18.34 -3.76 -1.52
C CYS A 159 -18.50 -5.08 -2.27
N CYS A 160 -19.37 -5.94 -1.74
CA CYS A 160 -19.77 -7.21 -2.34
C CYS A 160 -21.08 -7.04 -3.10
N ILE A 161 -21.22 -7.72 -4.22
CA ILE A 161 -22.43 -7.73 -5.05
C ILE A 161 -22.83 -9.19 -5.24
N TYR A 162 -24.07 -9.51 -4.93
CA TYR A 162 -24.66 -10.83 -5.14
C TYR A 162 -26.09 -10.72 -5.68
N ASN A 163 -26.37 -11.25 -6.86
CA ASN A 163 -27.69 -11.17 -7.51
C ASN A 163 -28.28 -9.74 -7.48
N ASP A 164 -27.52 -8.74 -7.89
CA ASP A 164 -27.89 -7.30 -7.91
C ASP A 164 -28.05 -6.63 -6.53
N LEU A 165 -27.79 -7.35 -5.47
CA LEU A 165 -27.74 -6.78 -4.13
C LEU A 165 -26.33 -6.33 -3.82
N VAL A 166 -26.21 -5.13 -3.31
CA VAL A 166 -24.91 -4.52 -2.98
C VAL A 166 -24.80 -4.41 -1.47
N SER A 167 -23.70 -4.89 -0.91
CA SER A 167 -23.38 -4.70 0.51
C SER A 167 -23.12 -3.22 0.82
N GLU A 168 -23.06 -2.89 2.10
CA GLU A 168 -22.38 -1.67 2.51
C GLU A 168 -20.90 -1.72 2.11
N TRP A 169 -20.28 -0.55 2.03
CA TRP A 169 -18.84 -0.43 1.79
C TRP A 169 -18.05 -0.89 3.01
N SER A 170 -16.90 -1.48 2.77
CA SER A 170 -15.90 -1.71 3.82
C SER A 170 -15.52 -0.39 4.50
N GLU A 171 -14.88 -0.48 5.65
CA GLU A 171 -14.14 0.65 6.18
C GLU A 171 -13.12 1.16 5.17
N ILE A 172 -12.83 2.47 5.24
CA ILE A 172 -11.85 3.09 4.35
C ILE A 172 -10.45 2.55 4.69
N PHE A 173 -9.86 1.87 3.72
CA PHE A 173 -8.52 1.33 3.82
C PHE A 173 -7.51 2.27 3.17
N LYS A 174 -6.52 2.73 3.95
CA LYS A 174 -5.48 3.64 3.45
C LYS A 174 -4.26 2.85 3.01
N VAL A 175 -3.84 3.09 1.78
CA VAL A 175 -2.63 2.50 1.18
C VAL A 175 -1.70 3.62 0.72
N LYS A 176 -0.40 3.36 0.72
CA LYS A 176 0.59 4.28 0.18
C LYS A 176 1.41 3.59 -0.90
N THR A 177 1.45 4.18 -2.10
CA THR A 177 2.34 3.72 -3.16
C THR A 177 3.80 3.94 -2.78
N ASP A 178 4.69 3.10 -3.32
CA ASP A 178 6.11 3.15 -2.97
C ASP A 178 6.79 4.42 -3.51
N PHE A 179 7.78 4.91 -2.78
CA PHE A 179 8.62 6.04 -3.21
C PHE A 179 9.85 5.59 -4.00
N ILE A 180 10.13 4.30 -4.07
CA ILE A 180 11.29 3.72 -4.74
C ILE A 180 10.86 2.63 -5.72
N SER A 181 11.40 2.67 -6.93
CA SER A 181 11.17 1.60 -7.89
C SER A 181 12.04 0.38 -7.56
N GLU A 182 11.52 -0.79 -7.76
CA GLU A 182 12.18 -2.09 -7.97
C GLU A 182 13.56 -2.33 -7.32
N SER A 183 13.75 -1.95 -6.06
CA SER A 183 14.98 -2.33 -5.34
C SER A 183 14.98 -3.83 -5.04
N LYS A 184 16.07 -4.53 -5.37
CA LYS A 184 16.35 -5.91 -4.95
C LYS A 184 17.06 -5.98 -3.61
N ILE A 185 17.61 -4.87 -3.14
CA ILE A 185 18.43 -4.80 -1.92
C ILE A 185 17.56 -4.53 -0.70
N LEU A 186 16.60 -3.59 -0.81
CA LEU A 186 15.84 -3.06 0.31
C LEU A 186 14.52 -3.80 0.52
N ASN A 187 14.30 -4.26 1.74
CA ASN A 187 12.99 -4.69 2.22
C ASN A 187 12.12 -3.47 2.64
N LYS A 188 10.91 -3.71 3.12
CA LYS A 188 9.96 -2.67 3.52
C LYS A 188 10.49 -1.76 4.64
N GLU A 189 11.14 -2.35 5.66
CA GLU A 189 11.70 -1.62 6.79
C GLU A 189 12.90 -0.76 6.37
N ASP A 190 13.77 -1.32 5.52
CA ASP A 190 14.93 -0.61 4.97
C ASP A 190 14.49 0.61 4.16
N LYS A 191 13.45 0.45 3.35
CA LYS A 191 12.85 1.55 2.57
C LYS A 191 12.34 2.66 3.49
N GLN A 192 11.72 2.31 4.61
CA GLN A 192 11.24 3.31 5.57
C GLN A 192 12.38 4.10 6.21
N LYS A 193 13.48 3.44 6.57
CA LYS A 193 14.68 4.13 7.09
C LYS A 193 15.23 5.10 6.05
N LEU A 194 15.42 4.64 4.82
CA LEU A 194 15.92 5.46 3.72
C LEU A 194 14.99 6.65 3.44
N TYR A 195 13.68 6.44 3.43
CA TYR A 195 12.69 7.49 3.27
C TYR A 195 12.84 8.58 4.33
N ASN A 196 12.99 8.21 5.59
CA ASN A 196 13.13 9.15 6.70
C ASN A 196 14.37 10.05 6.57
N TRP A 197 15.45 9.55 5.95
CA TRP A 197 16.68 10.33 5.71
C TRP A 197 16.58 11.24 4.48
N LEU A 198 15.86 10.81 3.46
CA LEU A 198 15.74 11.55 2.19
C LEU A 198 14.61 12.58 2.17
N ASN A 199 13.50 12.29 2.87
CA ASN A 199 12.31 13.14 2.82
C ASN A 199 12.55 14.59 3.27
N PRO A 200 13.38 14.87 4.30
CA PRO A 200 13.70 16.24 4.69
C PRO A 200 14.32 17.08 3.57
N LEU A 201 15.03 16.46 2.62
CA LEU A 201 15.66 17.16 1.48
C LEU A 201 14.62 17.74 0.49
N ALA A 202 13.40 17.29 0.56
CA ALA A 202 12.32 17.72 -0.34
C ALA A 202 11.46 18.87 0.19
N ASN A 203 11.78 19.42 1.38
CA ASN A 203 11.05 20.53 1.97
C ASN A 203 9.52 20.33 1.97
N GLY A 204 9.07 19.18 2.41
CA GLY A 204 7.66 18.82 2.52
C GLY A 204 6.99 18.30 1.23
N LYS A 205 7.70 18.27 0.11
CA LYS A 205 7.22 17.70 -1.15
C LYS A 205 7.42 16.18 -1.17
N ASN A 206 6.69 15.51 -2.03
CA ASN A 206 6.87 14.07 -2.24
C ASN A 206 8.17 13.76 -2.98
N ILE A 207 8.80 12.65 -2.63
CA ILE A 207 10.02 12.15 -3.28
C ILE A 207 9.76 10.86 -4.05
N TYR A 208 10.59 10.60 -5.05
CA TYR A 208 10.61 9.36 -5.80
C TYR A 208 12.03 9.00 -6.22
N LEU A 209 12.41 7.75 -6.00
CA LEU A 209 13.68 7.20 -6.43
C LEU A 209 13.47 6.32 -7.69
N LYS A 210 13.98 6.78 -8.84
CA LYS A 210 13.95 6.03 -10.09
C LYS A 210 15.25 5.26 -10.26
N LEU A 211 15.19 3.93 -10.37
CA LEU A 211 16.37 3.12 -10.71
C LEU A 211 16.94 3.57 -12.07
N ILE A 212 18.22 3.88 -12.10
CA ILE A 212 18.96 4.25 -13.32
C ILE A 212 20.11 3.29 -13.62
N TYR A 213 20.64 2.63 -12.59
CA TYR A 213 21.68 1.63 -12.75
C TYR A 213 21.51 0.49 -11.73
N ARG A 214 21.71 -0.71 -12.16
CA ARG A 214 21.92 -1.91 -11.32
C ARG A 214 23.13 -2.63 -11.87
N ARG A 215 24.06 -2.98 -10.99
CA ARG A 215 25.24 -3.73 -11.38
C ARG A 215 24.84 -5.03 -12.07
N GLY A 216 25.35 -5.24 -13.27
CA GLY A 216 25.21 -6.47 -14.03
C GLY A 216 26.47 -7.33 -13.92
N ASN A 217 26.57 -8.34 -14.77
CA ASN A 217 27.71 -9.26 -14.81
C ASN A 217 29.01 -8.59 -15.32
N ASP A 218 28.91 -7.52 -16.07
CA ASP A 218 30.06 -6.79 -16.64
C ASP A 218 30.87 -6.03 -15.59
N MET A 219 30.27 -5.68 -14.47
CA MET A 219 30.90 -4.96 -13.34
C MET A 219 31.75 -3.75 -13.76
N SER A 220 31.43 -3.15 -14.92
CA SER A 220 32.23 -2.12 -15.58
C SER A 220 31.91 -0.72 -15.09
N TYR A 221 32.93 0.09 -14.83
CA TYR A 221 32.77 1.54 -14.59
C TYR A 221 32.16 2.25 -15.79
N LYS A 222 32.47 1.81 -17.03
CA LYS A 222 31.87 2.37 -18.25
C LYS A 222 30.35 2.27 -18.23
N THR A 223 29.83 1.13 -17.82
CA THR A 223 28.38 0.92 -17.72
C THR A 223 27.77 1.79 -16.63
N PHE A 224 28.42 1.90 -15.46
CA PHE A 224 28.01 2.84 -14.42
C PHE A 224 27.94 4.27 -14.96
N HIS A 225 29.03 4.78 -15.52
CA HIS A 225 29.10 6.14 -16.05
C HIS A 225 28.10 6.38 -17.16
N SER A 226 27.94 5.47 -18.11
CA SER A 226 26.96 5.62 -19.20
C SER A 226 25.52 5.76 -18.70
N LYS A 227 25.20 5.26 -17.52
CA LYS A 227 23.87 5.30 -16.91
C LYS A 227 23.68 6.44 -15.91
N CYS A 228 24.74 6.81 -15.21
CA CYS A 228 24.66 7.70 -14.04
C CYS A 228 25.21 9.11 -14.27
N ASP A 229 26.10 9.31 -15.24
CA ASP A 229 26.67 10.62 -15.51
C ASP A 229 25.61 11.65 -15.90
N ASN A 230 25.72 12.83 -15.33
CA ASN A 230 24.82 13.97 -15.59
C ASN A 230 23.33 13.65 -15.32
N LYS A 231 23.04 12.73 -14.39
CA LYS A 231 21.63 12.38 -14.03
C LYS A 231 21.08 13.18 -12.86
N GLY A 232 21.88 14.07 -12.25
CA GLY A 232 21.47 14.89 -11.10
C GLY A 232 21.53 14.13 -9.79
N PRO A 233 20.83 14.57 -8.75
CA PRO A 233 20.89 13.94 -7.44
C PRO A 233 20.64 12.44 -7.50
N THR A 234 21.50 11.67 -6.84
CA THR A 234 21.42 10.19 -6.84
C THR A 234 21.57 9.60 -5.44
N VAL A 235 20.97 8.42 -5.28
CA VAL A 235 21.17 7.54 -4.12
C VAL A 235 21.83 6.27 -4.60
N VAL A 236 22.97 5.94 -4.02
CA VAL A 236 23.67 4.68 -4.23
C VAL A 236 23.33 3.74 -3.08
N ILE A 237 23.00 2.50 -3.38
CA ILE A 237 22.69 1.46 -2.40
C ILE A 237 23.52 0.24 -2.73
N CYS A 238 24.25 -0.27 -1.75
CA CYS A 238 25.12 -1.43 -1.86
C CYS A 238 24.68 -2.52 -0.89
N LYS A 239 24.83 -3.77 -1.31
CA LYS A 239 24.70 -4.96 -0.48
C LYS A 239 26.01 -5.75 -0.52
N ALA A 240 26.58 -6.03 0.64
CA ALA A 240 27.77 -6.84 0.82
C ALA A 240 27.55 -7.83 1.97
N LYS A 241 27.45 -9.12 1.69
CA LYS A 241 27.05 -10.14 2.67
C LYS A 241 25.73 -9.72 3.36
N ASN A 242 25.80 -9.49 4.66
CA ASN A 242 24.65 -9.07 5.46
C ASN A 242 24.54 -7.55 5.63
N GLU A 243 25.46 -6.79 5.04
CA GLU A 243 25.51 -5.33 5.20
C GLU A 243 24.83 -4.62 4.04
N LYS A 244 24.05 -3.61 4.36
CA LYS A 244 23.39 -2.70 3.41
C LYS A 244 23.77 -1.27 3.77
N PHE A 245 24.40 -0.60 2.85
CA PHE A 245 24.92 0.75 3.05
C PHE A 245 24.84 1.55 1.75
N GLY A 246 25.15 2.82 1.81
CA GLY A 246 25.16 3.65 0.62
C GLY A 246 25.37 5.13 0.90
N GLY A 247 25.02 5.95 -0.06
CA GLY A 247 25.13 7.40 0.06
C GLY A 247 24.17 8.14 -0.85
N PHE A 248 23.88 9.38 -0.48
CA PHE A 248 23.18 10.36 -1.29
C PHE A 248 24.13 11.47 -1.71
N THR A 249 24.03 11.88 -2.96
CA THR A 249 24.73 13.08 -3.47
C THR A 249 23.82 13.90 -4.36
N ASN A 250 23.89 15.20 -4.25
CA ASN A 250 23.30 16.18 -5.17
C ASN A 250 24.23 16.50 -6.36
N ILE A 251 25.50 16.06 -6.28
CA ILE A 251 26.53 16.24 -7.31
C ILE A 251 26.30 15.26 -8.47
N ASN A 252 26.46 15.72 -9.69
CA ASN A 252 26.48 14.85 -10.87
C ASN A 252 27.72 13.96 -10.88
N TRP A 253 27.54 12.68 -11.19
CA TRP A 253 28.65 11.81 -11.60
C TRP A 253 29.18 12.26 -12.96
N GLU A 254 30.46 12.13 -13.19
CA GLU A 254 31.15 12.52 -14.42
C GLU A 254 32.32 11.59 -14.70
N SER A 255 32.47 11.17 -15.96
CA SER A 255 33.65 10.46 -16.45
C SER A 255 34.76 11.48 -16.76
N SER A 256 35.66 11.66 -15.83
CA SER A 256 36.83 12.54 -16.04
C SER A 256 38.10 11.76 -16.24
N ASP A 257 38.96 12.19 -17.14
CA ASP A 257 40.31 11.63 -17.31
C ASP A 257 41.25 11.99 -16.16
N ASN A 258 40.97 13.08 -15.47
CA ASN A 258 41.68 13.49 -14.26
C ASN A 258 40.73 13.40 -13.07
N THR A 259 41.27 13.07 -11.91
CA THR A 259 40.48 13.10 -10.69
C THR A 259 39.93 14.50 -10.43
N ILE A 260 38.63 14.62 -10.40
CA ILE A 260 37.92 15.84 -10.02
C ILE A 260 37.31 15.64 -8.64
N THR A 261 37.52 16.61 -7.79
CA THR A 261 36.95 16.66 -6.46
C THR A 261 35.91 17.76 -6.40
N LYS A 262 34.71 17.43 -5.95
CA LYS A 262 33.64 18.43 -5.77
C LYS A 262 33.22 18.52 -4.32
N PHE A 263 32.82 19.69 -3.94
CA PHE A 263 32.36 20.04 -2.62
C PHE A 263 30.97 20.66 -2.73
N GLU A 264 30.01 20.07 -2.03
CA GLU A 264 28.69 20.66 -1.83
C GLU A 264 28.13 20.24 -0.47
N ASP A 265 27.35 21.13 0.15
CA ASP A 265 26.56 20.78 1.31
C ASP A 265 25.38 19.86 0.92
N GLY A 266 25.10 18.86 1.75
CA GLY A 266 23.94 17.99 1.56
C GLY A 266 24.20 16.53 1.25
N PRO A 267 25.35 16.09 0.65
CA PRO A 267 25.68 14.68 0.57
C PRO A 267 25.76 14.03 1.96
N PHE A 268 25.40 12.76 2.03
CA PHE A 268 25.56 11.94 3.23
C PHE A 268 25.77 10.47 2.87
N VAL A 269 26.38 9.73 3.77
CA VAL A 269 26.45 8.28 3.70
C VAL A 269 25.59 7.64 4.79
N PHE A 270 25.25 6.38 4.63
CA PHE A 270 24.40 5.70 5.58
C PHE A 270 24.70 4.20 5.69
N SER A 271 24.35 3.64 6.85
CA SER A 271 24.26 2.21 7.10
C SER A 271 22.84 1.84 7.45
N ILE A 272 22.21 1.03 6.63
CA ILE A 272 20.84 0.54 6.86
C ILE A 272 20.82 -0.38 8.10
N ASN A 273 21.80 -1.27 8.20
CA ASN A 273 21.88 -2.24 9.31
C ASN A 273 22.06 -1.55 10.66
N LYS A 274 22.92 -0.55 10.72
CA LYS A 274 23.13 0.26 11.94
C LYS A 274 22.03 1.28 12.19
N ASN A 275 21.14 1.48 11.23
CA ASN A 275 20.13 2.55 11.23
C ASN A 275 20.73 3.93 11.49
N LYS A 276 21.85 4.23 10.80
CA LYS A 276 22.59 5.48 10.96
C LYS A 276 22.79 6.20 9.64
N LYS A 277 22.63 7.52 9.70
CA LYS A 277 22.98 8.46 8.66
C LYS A 277 24.15 9.30 9.17
N PHE A 278 25.12 9.55 8.30
CA PHE A 278 26.31 10.35 8.56
C PHE A 278 26.32 11.49 7.58
N ASP A 279 26.02 12.69 8.08
CA ASP A 279 26.05 13.90 7.28
C ASP A 279 27.49 14.35 7.04
N TYR A 280 27.72 15.00 5.89
CA TYR A 280 28.99 15.59 5.60
C TYR A 280 29.27 16.72 6.60
N ASN A 281 30.35 16.57 7.38
CA ASN A 281 30.66 17.48 8.47
C ASN A 281 32.01 18.19 8.36
N ASN A 282 32.80 17.87 7.33
CA ASN A 282 34.14 18.42 7.16
C ASN A 282 34.18 19.46 6.04
N LYS A 283 33.93 20.71 6.37
CA LYS A 283 33.96 21.84 5.42
C LYS A 283 35.30 22.07 4.69
N LYS A 284 36.35 21.33 5.04
CA LYS A 284 37.68 21.43 4.42
C LYS A 284 37.99 20.25 3.50
N ALA A 285 37.17 19.21 3.48
CA ALA A 285 37.37 18.03 2.64
C ALA A 285 36.39 18.02 1.48
N TRP A 286 36.73 17.35 0.41
CA TRP A 286 35.88 17.12 -0.74
C TRP A 286 34.83 16.08 -0.38
N SER A 287 33.61 16.26 -0.86
CA SER A 287 32.54 15.30 -0.55
C SER A 287 32.46 14.15 -1.57
N ILE A 288 32.80 14.40 -2.81
CA ILE A 288 32.69 13.42 -3.90
C ILE A 288 33.96 13.48 -4.76
N TYR A 289 34.47 12.27 -5.16
CA TYR A 289 35.51 12.13 -6.17
C TYR A 289 34.89 11.62 -7.47
N LEU A 290 35.36 12.19 -8.58
CA LEU A 290 34.90 11.90 -9.93
C LEU A 290 36.09 11.49 -10.79
N TYR A 291 36.07 10.25 -11.29
CA TYR A 291 37.10 9.71 -12.14
C TYR A 291 36.54 8.59 -13.01
N LYS A 292 36.92 8.51 -14.29
CA LYS A 292 36.36 7.53 -15.25
C LYS A 292 36.54 6.08 -14.86
N ASP A 293 37.58 5.77 -14.12
CA ASP A 293 37.91 4.41 -13.67
C ASP A 293 37.49 4.14 -12.21
N HIS A 294 36.63 4.99 -11.63
CA HIS A 294 35.97 4.79 -10.36
C HIS A 294 34.47 4.61 -10.55
N GLY A 295 33.85 3.88 -9.64
CA GLY A 295 32.40 3.94 -9.43
C GLY A 295 32.03 5.07 -8.48
N PRO A 296 30.93 4.92 -7.75
CA PRO A 296 30.57 5.88 -6.71
C PRO A 296 31.68 6.00 -5.67
N ASP A 297 32.13 7.24 -5.45
CA ASP A 297 33.19 7.57 -4.50
C ASP A 297 32.75 8.73 -3.58
N PHE A 298 32.46 8.40 -2.34
CA PHE A 298 32.07 9.31 -1.28
C PHE A 298 33.26 9.62 -0.38
N ASN A 299 34.28 10.27 -1.00
CA ASN A 299 35.49 10.73 -0.32
C ASN A 299 36.10 9.66 0.59
N TRP A 300 36.28 8.45 0.07
CA TRP A 300 36.89 7.33 0.77
C TRP A 300 36.08 6.75 1.95
N ASP A 301 34.96 7.36 2.38
CA ASP A 301 34.05 6.68 3.34
C ASP A 301 33.54 5.38 2.74
N PHE A 302 33.19 5.37 1.45
CA PHE A 302 33.17 4.18 0.62
C PHE A 302 33.48 4.53 -0.85
N VAL A 303 34.22 3.68 -1.53
CA VAL A 303 34.66 3.88 -2.91
C VAL A 303 34.76 2.58 -3.70
N PHE A 304 34.29 2.62 -4.93
CA PHE A 304 34.58 1.60 -5.93
C PHE A 304 35.77 2.10 -6.75
N ASN A 305 36.99 1.70 -6.36
CA ASN A 305 38.22 2.18 -7.00
C ASN A 305 38.82 1.13 -7.96
N SER A 306 39.84 1.59 -8.70
CA SER A 306 40.50 0.87 -9.79
C SER A 306 40.94 -0.57 -9.47
N GLY A 307 40.90 -1.40 -10.48
CA GLY A 307 41.44 -2.77 -10.46
C GLY A 307 40.41 -3.89 -10.51
N ASN A 308 39.33 -3.79 -9.75
CA ASN A 308 38.32 -4.85 -9.65
C ASN A 308 36.92 -4.47 -10.17
N GLY A 309 36.79 -3.32 -10.86
CA GLY A 309 35.50 -2.83 -11.32
C GLY A 309 34.55 -2.56 -10.15
N MET A 310 33.27 -2.72 -10.39
CA MET A 310 32.22 -2.56 -9.37
C MET A 310 32.07 -3.78 -8.45
N ARG A 311 33.08 -4.66 -8.37
CA ARG A 311 33.03 -5.88 -7.56
C ARG A 311 33.33 -5.63 -6.10
N THR A 312 34.34 -4.81 -5.82
CA THR A 312 34.80 -4.54 -4.46
C THR A 312 34.63 -3.07 -4.13
N CYS A 313 34.21 -2.81 -2.92
CA CYS A 313 34.15 -1.49 -2.33
C CYS A 313 35.14 -1.42 -1.19
N VAL A 314 35.92 -0.37 -1.14
CA VAL A 314 36.74 -0.04 0.01
C VAL A 314 35.95 0.85 0.92
N CYS A 315 35.71 0.39 2.15
CA CYS A 315 35.10 1.21 3.20
C CYS A 315 36.15 1.52 4.24
N PHE A 316 36.46 2.78 4.43
CA PHE A 316 37.53 3.20 5.32
C PHE A 316 37.08 3.29 6.78
N THR A 317 38.04 3.10 7.68
CA THR A 317 37.83 3.15 9.11
C THR A 317 38.53 4.36 9.73
N LYS A 318 38.25 4.57 11.00
CA LYS A 318 38.65 5.71 11.84
C LYS A 318 40.15 6.10 11.84
N ASN A 319 41.02 5.23 11.36
CA ASN A 319 42.47 5.44 11.42
C ASN A 319 43.11 5.88 10.11
N ASN A 320 42.32 6.21 9.10
CA ASN A 320 42.88 6.65 7.82
C ASN A 320 43.22 8.13 7.85
N GLN A 321 44.47 8.45 7.49
CA GLN A 321 44.98 9.85 7.47
C GLN A 321 44.27 10.75 6.46
N TYR A 322 43.44 10.21 5.58
CA TYR A 322 42.71 10.98 4.54
C TYR A 322 41.36 11.52 5.01
N GLY A 323 41.03 11.31 6.25
CA GLY A 323 39.93 11.99 6.96
C GLY A 323 38.54 11.46 6.66
N TYR A 324 37.71 11.61 7.64
CA TYR A 324 36.30 11.28 7.60
C TYR A 324 35.54 12.48 7.08
N ALA A 325 35.00 12.37 5.88
CA ALA A 325 34.11 13.41 5.40
C ALA A 325 32.73 13.26 6.06
N TYR A 326 32.31 12.03 6.33
CA TYR A 326 30.95 11.73 6.74
C TYR A 326 30.87 10.99 8.08
N SER A 327 31.60 9.91 8.27
CA SER A 327 31.37 9.03 9.41
C SER A 327 32.50 9.04 10.44
N SER A 328 32.17 9.06 11.72
CA SER A 328 33.11 8.86 12.82
C SER A 328 33.34 7.39 13.17
N GLU A 329 32.64 6.49 12.50
CA GLU A 329 32.70 5.05 12.66
C GLU A 329 32.53 4.37 11.28
N PRO A 330 32.96 3.11 11.11
CA PRO A 330 32.76 2.37 9.88
C PRO A 330 31.29 2.30 9.48
N ILE A 331 31.00 2.50 8.20
CA ILE A 331 29.62 2.33 7.68
C ILE A 331 29.22 0.85 7.59
N THR A 332 30.17 -0.08 7.58
CA THR A 332 29.99 -1.52 7.65
C THR A 332 30.43 -2.12 8.99
N GLY A 333 30.01 -3.37 9.30
CA GLY A 333 29.94 -3.89 10.67
C GLY A 333 31.25 -4.08 11.44
N ASP A 334 32.37 -4.43 10.81
CA ASP A 334 33.56 -4.97 11.49
C ASP A 334 34.73 -4.00 11.71
N GLY A 335 34.58 -2.77 11.26
CA GLY A 335 35.56 -1.72 11.54
C GLY A 335 36.89 -1.83 10.82
N SER A 336 37.07 -2.78 9.95
CA SER A 336 38.28 -2.95 9.14
C SER A 336 38.15 -2.19 7.81
N SER A 337 39.22 -1.49 7.40
CA SER A 337 39.39 -0.94 6.06
C SER A 337 39.66 -2.07 5.09
N ALA A 338 38.67 -2.89 4.80
CA ALA A 338 38.85 -4.05 3.92
C ALA A 338 38.20 -3.79 2.57
N ASN A 339 38.77 -4.37 1.53
CA ASN A 339 38.06 -4.57 0.27
C ASN A 339 36.89 -5.52 0.53
N ILE A 340 35.67 -4.92 0.56
CA ILE A 340 34.45 -5.67 0.79
C ILE A 340 33.90 -6.10 -0.56
N GLU A 341 33.72 -7.39 -0.75
CA GLU A 341 33.05 -7.89 -1.93
C GLU A 341 31.57 -7.51 -1.88
N VAL A 342 31.13 -6.78 -2.90
CA VAL A 342 29.76 -6.28 -3.01
C VAL A 342 28.95 -7.21 -3.90
N GLU A 343 27.82 -7.68 -3.40
CA GLU A 343 26.91 -8.56 -4.13
C GLU A 343 26.05 -7.78 -5.12
N GLU A 344 25.50 -6.65 -4.68
CA GLU A 344 24.55 -5.83 -5.43
C GLU A 344 24.90 -4.35 -5.28
N VAL A 345 24.74 -3.60 -6.38
CA VAL A 345 24.81 -2.14 -6.41
C VAL A 345 23.62 -1.62 -7.20
N GLU A 346 22.90 -0.69 -6.62
CA GLU A 346 21.79 0.01 -7.26
C GLU A 346 22.03 1.51 -7.14
N VAL A 347 21.80 2.24 -8.23
CA VAL A 347 21.82 3.70 -8.24
C VAL A 347 20.47 4.21 -8.68
N PHE A 348 19.92 5.10 -7.87
CA PHE A 348 18.62 5.70 -8.11
C PHE A 348 18.77 7.19 -8.35
N LYS A 349 18.09 7.70 -9.36
CA LYS A 349 17.89 9.14 -9.50
C LYS A 349 16.88 9.60 -8.47
N PHE A 350 17.28 10.55 -7.62
CA PHE A 350 16.39 11.23 -6.69
C PHE A 350 15.57 12.29 -7.42
N LYS A 351 14.28 12.30 -7.20
CA LYS A 351 13.35 13.26 -7.77
C LYS A 351 12.42 13.81 -6.71
N ILE A 352 12.19 15.10 -6.74
CA ILE A 352 11.09 15.75 -6.03
C ILE A 352 9.91 15.79 -6.99
N ILE A 353 8.77 15.29 -6.54
CA ILE A 353 7.53 15.26 -7.33
C ILE A 353 6.82 16.59 -7.07
N SER A 354 6.64 17.40 -8.11
CA SER A 354 5.65 18.49 -8.11
C SER A 354 4.24 17.89 -8.15
N GLU A 355 3.34 18.44 -7.38
CA GLU A 355 1.91 18.08 -7.39
C GLU A 355 1.27 18.29 -8.76
#